data_07a80c4574c013ea08f1d9aaefd6ba89
#
_entry.id   07a80c4574c013ea08f1d9aaefd6ba89
#
_cell.length_a   1.000
_cell.length_b   1.000
_cell.length_c   1.000
_cell.angle_alpha   90.00
_cell.angle_beta   90.00
_cell.angle_gamma   90.00
#
_symmetry.space_group_name_H-M   'P 1'
#
loop_
_entity.id
_entity.type
_entity.pdbx_description
1 polymer ?
#
loop_
_entity_poly.entity_id
_entity_poly.type
_entity_poly.pdbx_seq_one_letter_code
_entity_poly.pdbx_strand_id
1 'polypeptide(L)'
;MSLGQDDVQADGWAIECRLYAEDPFRNFMPSIGRLVRCKPPAEDATVRVDTGVVEGSEITMYYDPMIAKLVTKGRDRAAAIAAMQSALDGYYVRGINHNMSFLTALISHPRFIEGRLTTAFIDEEYPDGFTGAPRDGVVLDVLLAAGVLMHQRRAARAASIDGQLAHCRPTFGADWVVGLDDDYHAVSLASVGDGFD
;
A
#
# COMPACT_ATOMS: atom_id res chain seq x y z
N MET A 1 -33.20 11.45 -20.21
CA MET A 1 -32.69 10.24 -19.53
C MET A 1 -33.50 9.06 -20.05
N SER A 2 -32.86 7.96 -20.39
CA SER A 2 -33.49 6.73 -20.91
C SER A 2 -33.89 5.71 -19.83
N LEU A 3 -33.60 6.01 -18.55
CA LEU A 3 -33.88 5.14 -17.39
C LEU A 3 -34.94 5.81 -16.50
N GLY A 4 -35.96 5.05 -16.12
CA GLY A 4 -36.91 5.40 -15.06
C GLY A 4 -36.39 4.95 -13.68
N GLN A 5 -37.05 5.42 -12.62
CA GLN A 5 -36.65 5.04 -11.26
C GLN A 5 -36.73 3.52 -10.99
N ASP A 6 -37.74 2.87 -11.58
CA ASP A 6 -38.00 1.45 -11.42
C ASP A 6 -36.95 0.56 -12.13
N ASP A 7 -36.19 1.15 -13.07
CA ASP A 7 -35.08 0.43 -13.74
C ASP A 7 -33.80 0.39 -12.92
N VAL A 8 -33.72 1.17 -11.83
CA VAL A 8 -32.54 1.27 -10.97
C VAL A 8 -32.58 0.16 -9.91
N GLN A 9 -31.73 -0.81 -10.07
CA GLN A 9 -31.57 -1.91 -9.11
C GLN A 9 -30.16 -1.91 -8.52
N ALA A 10 -30.07 -2.09 -7.18
CA ALA A 10 -28.79 -2.33 -6.52
C ALA A 10 -28.37 -3.80 -6.72
N ASP A 11 -27.22 -4.02 -7.36
CA ASP A 11 -26.67 -5.33 -7.62
C ASP A 11 -25.30 -5.48 -6.93
N GLY A 12 -25.27 -6.22 -5.82
CA GLY A 12 -24.06 -6.44 -5.01
C GLY A 12 -23.70 -5.27 -4.10
N TRP A 13 -22.43 -5.19 -3.76
CA TRP A 13 -21.84 -4.18 -2.86
C TRP A 13 -20.71 -3.45 -3.55
N ALA A 14 -20.56 -2.17 -3.25
CA ALA A 14 -19.44 -1.37 -3.72
C ALA A 14 -18.78 -0.62 -2.56
N ILE A 15 -17.47 -0.45 -2.67
CA ILE A 15 -16.64 0.33 -1.74
C ILE A 15 -15.84 1.33 -2.57
N GLU A 16 -15.82 2.59 -2.14
CA GLU A 16 -14.96 3.62 -2.69
C GLU A 16 -13.91 4.01 -1.65
N CYS A 17 -12.65 4.01 -2.06
CA CYS A 17 -11.54 4.62 -1.33
C CYS A 17 -11.04 5.83 -2.11
N ARG A 18 -10.90 6.96 -1.41
CA ARG A 18 -10.32 8.18 -1.97
C ARG A 18 -8.84 8.24 -1.61
N LEU A 19 -8.00 8.12 -2.63
CA LEU A 19 -6.56 8.26 -2.47
C LEU A 19 -6.21 9.74 -2.49
N TYR A 20 -5.60 10.20 -1.39
CA TYR A 20 -5.15 11.57 -1.22
C TYR A 20 -3.64 11.65 -1.07
N ALA A 21 -3.06 12.72 -1.60
CA ALA A 21 -1.69 13.12 -1.33
C ALA A 21 -1.61 13.79 0.05
N GLU A 22 -1.81 12.97 1.09
CA GLU A 22 -1.82 13.36 2.50
C GLU A 22 -1.01 12.38 3.30
N ASP A 23 -0.23 12.88 4.27
CA ASP A 23 0.60 12.07 5.14
C ASP A 23 -0.18 11.66 6.40
N PRO A 24 -0.64 10.39 6.51
CA PRO A 24 -1.43 9.95 7.66
C PRO A 24 -0.62 9.93 8.97
N PHE A 25 0.71 9.82 8.90
CA PHE A 25 1.61 9.86 10.06
C PHE A 25 1.84 11.28 10.58
N ARG A 26 1.42 12.29 9.82
CA ARG A 26 1.53 13.71 10.16
C ARG A 26 0.16 14.37 10.17
N ASN A 27 -0.82 13.68 10.77
CA ASN A 27 -2.19 14.15 10.88
C ASN A 27 -2.79 14.59 9.54
N PHE A 28 -2.59 13.76 8.50
CA PHE A 28 -3.11 13.98 7.14
C PHE A 28 -2.68 15.31 6.51
N MET A 29 -1.47 15.77 6.86
CA MET A 29 -0.91 16.98 6.25
C MET A 29 -0.76 16.78 4.74
N PRO A 30 -1.23 17.73 3.90
CA PRO A 30 -1.08 17.65 2.45
C PRO A 30 0.39 17.49 2.02
N SER A 31 0.62 16.60 1.09
CA SER A 31 1.94 16.33 0.49
C SER A 31 1.95 16.81 -0.94
N ILE A 32 2.64 17.92 -1.18
CA ILE A 32 2.79 18.52 -2.49
C ILE A 32 4.03 17.95 -3.20
N GLY A 33 4.03 17.93 -4.51
CA GLY A 33 5.17 17.50 -5.32
C GLY A 33 4.75 16.73 -6.55
N ARG A 34 5.74 16.13 -7.21
CA ARG A 34 5.55 15.38 -8.45
C ARG A 34 5.31 13.90 -8.18
N LEU A 35 4.31 13.33 -8.86
CA LEU A 35 4.10 11.89 -8.96
C LEU A 35 5.21 11.27 -9.82
N VAL A 36 6.29 10.80 -9.19
CA VAL A 36 7.43 10.19 -9.88
C VAL A 36 7.05 8.84 -10.48
N ARG A 37 6.20 8.10 -9.81
CA ARG A 37 5.55 6.89 -10.27
C ARG A 37 4.09 6.89 -9.83
N CYS A 38 3.21 6.56 -10.75
CA CYS A 38 1.79 6.38 -10.48
C CYS A 38 1.26 5.25 -11.36
N LYS A 39 1.13 4.07 -10.78
CA LYS A 39 0.63 2.88 -11.46
C LYS A 39 -0.61 2.37 -10.73
N PRO A 40 -1.81 2.66 -11.23
CA PRO A 40 -3.04 2.10 -10.68
C PRO A 40 -3.10 0.57 -10.89
N PRO A 41 -3.94 -0.14 -10.11
CA PRO A 41 -4.25 -1.55 -10.37
C PRO A 41 -4.90 -1.71 -11.75
N ALA A 42 -4.89 -2.93 -12.27
CA ALA A 42 -5.63 -3.26 -13.47
C ALA A 42 -7.14 -3.10 -13.21
N GLU A 43 -7.83 -2.44 -14.12
CA GLU A 43 -9.29 -2.31 -14.07
C GLU A 43 -9.95 -3.54 -14.71
N ASP A 44 -11.05 -3.97 -14.12
CA ASP A 44 -11.89 -5.07 -14.62
C ASP A 44 -13.36 -4.86 -14.22
N ALA A 45 -14.17 -5.93 -14.23
CA ALA A 45 -15.57 -5.85 -13.83
C ALA A 45 -15.78 -5.54 -12.34
N THR A 46 -14.74 -5.68 -11.52
CA THR A 46 -14.75 -5.51 -10.06
C THR A 46 -13.95 -4.32 -9.56
N VAL A 47 -13.03 -3.79 -10.37
CA VAL A 47 -12.13 -2.69 -10.00
C VAL A 47 -12.24 -1.57 -11.03
N ARG A 48 -12.49 -0.34 -10.55
CA ARG A 48 -12.50 0.89 -11.34
C ARG A 48 -11.65 1.96 -10.67
N VAL A 49 -10.91 2.72 -11.45
CA VAL A 49 -10.07 3.82 -10.99
C VAL A 49 -10.44 5.11 -11.69
N ASP A 50 -11.05 6.04 -10.97
CA ASP A 50 -11.35 7.37 -11.47
C ASP A 50 -10.23 8.31 -11.04
N THR A 51 -9.38 8.74 -11.97
CA THR A 51 -8.24 9.62 -11.69
C THR A 51 -8.19 10.82 -12.62
N GLY A 52 -7.77 11.97 -12.06
CA GLY A 52 -7.49 13.19 -12.82
C GLY A 52 -5.99 13.46 -12.99
N VAL A 53 -5.13 12.57 -12.48
CA VAL A 53 -3.67 12.70 -12.51
C VAL A 53 -3.04 11.45 -13.10
N VAL A 54 -1.84 11.63 -13.65
CA VAL A 54 -1.02 10.54 -14.23
C VAL A 54 0.41 10.64 -13.71
N GLU A 55 1.22 9.65 -14.00
CA GLU A 55 2.66 9.69 -13.73
C GLU A 55 3.28 10.97 -14.33
N GLY A 56 4.04 11.70 -13.54
CA GLY A 56 4.61 12.99 -13.91
C GLY A 56 3.76 14.21 -13.53
N SER A 57 2.48 14.06 -13.18
CA SER A 57 1.63 15.14 -12.70
C SER A 57 2.19 15.75 -11.41
N GLU A 58 1.90 17.02 -11.21
CA GLU A 58 2.26 17.75 -9.98
C GLU A 58 1.03 17.95 -9.11
N ILE A 59 1.14 17.56 -7.85
CA ILE A 59 0.13 17.84 -6.82
C ILE A 59 0.49 19.18 -6.18
N THR A 60 -0.45 20.12 -6.22
CA THR A 60 -0.25 21.49 -5.74
C THR A 60 -1.10 21.76 -4.50
N MET A 61 -0.71 22.78 -3.73
CA MET A 61 -1.47 23.23 -2.56
C MET A 61 -2.75 24.01 -2.89
N TYR A 62 -2.96 24.34 -4.16
CA TYR A 62 -4.07 25.22 -4.60
C TYR A 62 -5.34 24.46 -4.96
N TYR A 63 -5.26 23.15 -5.04
CA TYR A 63 -6.38 22.27 -5.38
C TYR A 63 -6.50 21.11 -4.39
N ASP A 64 -7.60 20.40 -4.49
CA ASP A 64 -7.83 19.15 -3.75
C ASP A 64 -6.66 18.18 -4.01
N PRO A 65 -5.95 17.67 -2.98
CA PRO A 65 -4.85 16.74 -3.13
C PRO A 65 -5.28 15.32 -3.51
N MET A 66 -6.51 15.13 -4.00
CA MET A 66 -7.03 13.82 -4.42
C MET A 66 -6.29 13.29 -5.63
N ILE A 67 -5.69 12.11 -5.50
CA ILE A 67 -5.01 11.38 -6.57
C ILE A 67 -6.02 10.62 -7.40
N ALA A 68 -6.87 9.83 -6.75
CA ALA A 68 -7.84 8.97 -7.41
C ALA A 68 -8.97 8.55 -6.47
N LYS A 69 -10.07 8.10 -7.08
CA LYS A 69 -11.10 7.29 -6.44
C LYS A 69 -10.92 5.85 -6.90
N LEU A 70 -10.62 4.96 -5.97
CA LEU A 70 -10.55 3.53 -6.20
C LEU A 70 -11.88 2.93 -5.79
N VAL A 71 -12.58 2.32 -6.74
CA VAL A 71 -13.92 1.74 -6.52
C VAL A 71 -13.84 0.25 -6.78
N THR A 72 -14.37 -0.55 -5.85
CA THR A 72 -14.48 -1.99 -6.03
C THR A 72 -15.91 -2.47 -5.85
N LYS A 73 -16.28 -3.52 -6.61
CA LYS A 73 -17.58 -4.18 -6.55
C LYS A 73 -17.40 -5.65 -6.17
N GLY A 74 -18.33 -6.17 -5.40
CA GLY A 74 -18.43 -7.60 -5.08
C GLY A 74 -19.88 -8.05 -5.02
N ARG A 75 -20.11 -9.36 -5.08
CA ARG A 75 -21.44 -9.95 -4.89
C ARG A 75 -22.02 -9.64 -3.50
N ASP A 76 -21.13 -9.49 -2.53
CA ASP A 76 -21.43 -9.17 -1.14
C ASP A 76 -20.34 -8.25 -0.56
N ARG A 77 -20.55 -7.78 0.69
CA ARG A 77 -19.62 -6.88 1.37
C ARG A 77 -18.21 -7.47 1.50
N ALA A 78 -18.10 -8.76 1.86
CA ALA A 78 -16.82 -9.41 2.05
C ALA A 78 -16.02 -9.49 0.74
N ALA A 79 -16.69 -9.81 -0.37
CA ALA A 79 -16.07 -9.82 -1.69
C ALA A 79 -15.61 -8.42 -2.13
N ALA A 80 -16.41 -7.37 -1.86
CA ALA A 80 -16.02 -5.99 -2.16
C ALA A 80 -14.81 -5.54 -1.32
N ILE A 81 -14.74 -5.93 -0.03
CA ILE A 81 -13.58 -5.68 0.85
C ILE A 81 -12.33 -6.38 0.31
N ALA A 82 -12.40 -7.67 0.00
CA ALA A 82 -11.27 -8.43 -0.52
C ALA A 82 -10.75 -7.85 -1.84
N ALA A 83 -11.65 -7.44 -2.73
CA ALA A 83 -11.29 -6.75 -3.97
C ALA A 83 -10.58 -5.41 -3.68
N MET A 84 -11.05 -4.63 -2.68
CA MET A 84 -10.42 -3.36 -2.30
C MET A 84 -9.02 -3.58 -1.72
N GLN A 85 -8.83 -4.56 -0.85
CA GLN A 85 -7.51 -4.90 -0.30
C GLN A 85 -6.54 -5.24 -1.43
N SER A 86 -6.93 -6.14 -2.34
CA SER A 86 -6.10 -6.52 -3.49
C SER A 86 -5.81 -5.33 -4.43
N ALA A 87 -6.77 -4.44 -4.64
CA ALA A 87 -6.60 -3.28 -5.48
C ALA A 87 -5.66 -2.23 -4.84
N LEU A 88 -5.75 -2.01 -3.52
CA LEU A 88 -4.82 -1.14 -2.77
C LEU A 88 -3.39 -1.70 -2.81
N ASP A 89 -3.21 -3.02 -2.64
CA ASP A 89 -1.89 -3.68 -2.73
C ASP A 89 -1.28 -3.56 -4.14
N GLY A 90 -2.12 -3.54 -5.17
CA GLY A 90 -1.71 -3.36 -6.57
C GLY A 90 -1.43 -1.90 -6.97
N TYR A 91 -1.83 -0.94 -6.13
CA TYR A 91 -1.64 0.48 -6.43
C TYR A 91 -0.25 0.96 -6.03
N TYR A 92 0.50 1.54 -6.96
CA TYR A 92 1.87 1.99 -6.69
C TYR A 92 2.02 3.49 -6.95
N VAL A 93 2.36 4.24 -5.89
CA VAL A 93 2.60 5.70 -5.93
C VAL A 93 3.95 6.03 -5.32
N ARG A 94 4.70 6.91 -5.98
CA ARG A 94 5.98 7.44 -5.49
C ARG A 94 6.13 8.92 -5.82
N GLY A 95 6.90 9.61 -4.98
CA GLY A 95 7.25 11.03 -5.14
C GLY A 95 6.58 11.94 -4.13
N ILE A 96 5.46 11.48 -3.56
CA ILE A 96 4.71 12.18 -2.51
C ILE A 96 4.29 11.19 -1.42
N ASN A 97 3.95 11.69 -0.23
CA ASN A 97 3.26 10.90 0.78
C ASN A 97 1.77 10.79 0.38
N HIS A 98 1.15 9.70 0.77
CA HIS A 98 -0.24 9.40 0.44
C HIS A 98 -0.90 8.57 1.55
N ASN A 99 -2.23 8.57 1.60
CA ASN A 99 -3.00 7.93 2.66
C ASN A 99 -3.26 6.42 2.46
N MET A 100 -2.62 5.75 1.50
CA MET A 100 -2.92 4.35 1.17
C MET A 100 -2.69 3.39 2.35
N SER A 101 -1.63 3.58 3.14
CA SER A 101 -1.37 2.76 4.33
C SER A 101 -2.50 2.85 5.36
N PHE A 102 -3.06 4.04 5.55
CA PHE A 102 -4.22 4.27 6.40
C PHE A 102 -5.48 3.61 5.82
N LEU A 103 -5.73 3.74 4.51
CA LEU A 103 -6.86 3.09 3.85
C LEU A 103 -6.80 1.56 3.98
N THR A 104 -5.62 0.97 3.80
CA THR A 104 -5.40 -0.48 3.97
C THR A 104 -5.71 -0.91 5.41
N ALA A 105 -5.22 -0.17 6.40
CA ALA A 105 -5.50 -0.45 7.81
C ALA A 105 -6.99 -0.34 8.12
N LEU A 106 -7.67 0.70 7.61
CA LEU A 106 -9.08 0.95 7.81
C LEU A 106 -9.95 -0.17 7.20
N ILE A 107 -9.70 -0.55 5.94
CA ILE A 107 -10.44 -1.61 5.25
C ILE A 107 -10.24 -2.98 5.91
N SER A 108 -9.07 -3.19 6.54
CA SER A 108 -8.75 -4.43 7.26
C SER A 108 -9.22 -4.43 8.72
N HIS A 109 -9.72 -3.29 9.21
CA HIS A 109 -10.15 -3.16 10.61
C HIS A 109 -11.38 -4.05 10.92
N PRO A 110 -11.41 -4.80 12.05
CA PRO A 110 -12.53 -5.70 12.39
C PRO A 110 -13.89 -5.00 12.36
N ARG A 111 -14.01 -3.81 12.94
CA ARG A 111 -15.27 -3.02 12.91
C ARG A 111 -15.69 -2.66 11.49
N PHE A 112 -14.73 -2.37 10.58
CA PHE A 112 -15.05 -2.10 9.18
C PHE A 112 -15.57 -3.35 8.49
N ILE A 113 -14.92 -4.50 8.70
CA ILE A 113 -15.33 -5.79 8.13
C ILE A 113 -16.74 -6.17 8.61
N GLU A 114 -17.02 -5.98 9.90
CA GLU A 114 -18.32 -6.27 10.51
C GLU A 114 -19.41 -5.24 10.13
N GLY A 115 -19.05 -4.13 9.54
CA GLY A 115 -19.98 -3.06 9.17
C GLY A 115 -20.46 -2.19 10.33
N ARG A 116 -19.78 -2.22 11.48
CA ARG A 116 -20.07 -1.40 12.67
C ARG A 116 -19.41 -0.02 12.53
N LEU A 117 -19.94 0.79 11.62
CA LEU A 117 -19.38 2.07 11.25
C LEU A 117 -20.24 3.24 11.73
N THR A 118 -19.58 4.26 12.24
CA THR A 118 -20.16 5.57 12.58
C THR A 118 -19.30 6.67 11.95
N THR A 119 -19.79 7.89 11.93
CA THR A 119 -18.98 9.05 11.50
C THR A 119 -17.81 9.34 12.43
N ALA A 120 -17.86 8.84 13.68
CA ALA A 120 -16.80 8.98 14.68
C ALA A 120 -15.79 7.80 14.63
N PHE A 121 -15.94 6.85 13.71
CA PHE A 121 -15.12 5.64 13.64
C PHE A 121 -13.61 5.93 13.70
N ILE A 122 -13.15 6.92 12.95
CA ILE A 122 -11.72 7.25 12.89
C ILE A 122 -11.25 7.81 14.24
N ASP A 123 -12.01 8.73 14.84
CA ASP A 123 -11.67 9.34 16.12
C ASP A 123 -11.67 8.31 17.26
N GLU A 124 -12.57 7.32 17.18
CA GLU A 124 -12.70 6.24 18.17
C GLU A 124 -11.55 5.23 18.09
N GLU A 125 -11.12 4.85 16.88
CA GLU A 125 -10.12 3.79 16.69
C GLU A 125 -8.69 4.33 16.58
N TYR A 126 -8.54 5.63 16.24
CA TYR A 126 -7.25 6.30 16.11
C TYR A 126 -7.21 7.62 16.89
N PRO A 127 -7.49 7.61 18.22
CA PRO A 127 -7.59 8.84 19.04
C PRO A 127 -6.26 9.63 19.07
N ASP A 128 -5.15 8.94 19.01
CA ASP A 128 -3.80 9.53 19.01
C ASP A 128 -3.22 9.71 17.58
N GLY A 129 -4.07 9.55 16.56
CA GLY A 129 -3.68 9.55 15.16
C GLY A 129 -3.20 8.19 14.66
N PHE A 130 -2.88 8.13 13.36
CA PHE A 130 -2.44 6.90 12.72
C PHE A 130 -0.93 6.69 12.89
N THR A 131 -0.55 5.57 13.49
CA THR A 131 0.87 5.20 13.74
C THR A 131 1.35 4.04 12.85
N GLY A 132 0.50 3.58 11.93
CA GLY A 132 0.78 2.43 11.07
C GLY A 132 0.07 1.16 11.54
N ALA A 133 0.15 0.12 10.71
CA ALA A 133 -0.30 -1.21 11.11
C ALA A 133 0.68 -1.83 12.13
N PRO A 134 0.20 -2.70 13.03
CA PRO A 134 1.09 -3.44 13.92
C PRO A 134 2.17 -4.19 13.13
N ARG A 135 3.42 -4.11 13.62
CA ARG A 135 4.58 -4.77 13.03
C ARG A 135 5.13 -5.81 13.98
N ASP A 136 4.35 -6.84 14.27
CA ASP A 136 4.68 -7.93 15.18
C ASP A 136 4.48 -9.29 14.53
N GLY A 137 4.96 -10.35 15.18
CA GLY A 137 4.83 -11.73 14.71
C GLY A 137 5.28 -11.92 13.27
N VAL A 138 4.47 -12.60 12.48
CA VAL A 138 4.77 -12.94 11.07
C VAL A 138 4.98 -11.71 10.19
N VAL A 139 4.31 -10.59 10.48
CA VAL A 139 4.47 -9.33 9.72
C VAL A 139 5.89 -8.79 9.89
N LEU A 140 6.40 -8.80 11.11
CA LEU A 140 7.78 -8.40 11.41
C LEU A 140 8.77 -9.31 10.70
N ASP A 141 8.61 -10.63 10.80
CA ASP A 141 9.49 -11.60 10.16
C ASP A 141 9.57 -11.40 8.65
N VAL A 142 8.42 -11.20 7.99
CA VAL A 142 8.35 -10.91 6.54
C VAL A 142 9.05 -9.60 6.19
N LEU A 143 8.87 -8.54 6.99
CA LEU A 143 9.52 -7.25 6.75
C LEU A 143 11.05 -7.36 6.87
N LEU A 144 11.54 -8.06 7.90
CA LEU A 144 12.97 -8.29 8.13
C LEU A 144 13.58 -9.10 6.98
N ALA A 145 12.94 -10.21 6.60
CA ALA A 145 13.38 -11.06 5.49
C ALA A 145 13.40 -10.29 4.17
N ALA A 146 12.33 -9.52 3.87
CA ALA A 146 12.26 -8.68 2.68
C ALA A 146 13.38 -7.63 2.65
N GLY A 147 13.71 -7.02 3.79
CA GLY A 147 14.80 -6.06 3.92
C GLY A 147 16.15 -6.67 3.51
N VAL A 148 16.47 -7.85 4.02
CA VAL A 148 17.71 -8.58 3.69
C VAL A 148 17.73 -8.96 2.20
N LEU A 149 16.66 -9.54 1.66
CA LEU A 149 16.57 -9.93 0.25
C LEU A 149 16.71 -8.73 -0.69
N MET A 150 16.09 -7.61 -0.36
CA MET A 150 16.25 -6.37 -1.14
C MET A 150 17.69 -5.86 -1.11
N HIS A 151 18.36 -5.92 0.04
CA HIS A 151 19.76 -5.54 0.16
C HIS A 151 20.66 -6.45 -0.70
N GLN A 152 20.50 -7.77 -0.60
CA GLN A 152 21.25 -8.73 -1.41
C GLN A 152 21.06 -8.49 -2.92
N ARG A 153 19.82 -8.29 -3.37
CA ARG A 153 19.50 -7.99 -4.79
C ARG A 153 20.15 -6.69 -5.26
N ARG A 154 20.12 -5.64 -4.43
CA ARG A 154 20.77 -4.36 -4.76
C ARG A 154 22.28 -4.51 -4.88
N ALA A 155 22.91 -5.19 -3.93
CA ALA A 155 24.35 -5.43 -3.93
C ALA A 155 24.78 -6.34 -5.10
N ALA A 156 24.02 -7.41 -5.42
CA ALA A 156 24.26 -8.25 -6.57
C ALA A 156 24.16 -7.45 -7.90
N ARG A 157 23.16 -6.56 -8.00
CA ARG A 157 23.02 -5.68 -9.17
C ARG A 157 24.19 -4.70 -9.26
N ALA A 158 24.61 -4.09 -8.16
CA ALA A 158 25.78 -3.22 -8.15
C ALA A 158 27.06 -3.95 -8.55
N ALA A 159 27.22 -5.23 -8.15
CA ALA A 159 28.34 -6.07 -8.53
C ALA A 159 28.32 -6.56 -9.98
N SER A 160 27.20 -6.41 -10.70
CA SER A 160 27.08 -6.79 -12.13
C SER A 160 27.38 -5.65 -13.09
N ILE A 161 27.75 -4.46 -12.60
CA ILE A 161 28.13 -3.32 -13.46
C ILE A 161 29.49 -3.61 -14.09
N ASP A 162 29.61 -3.37 -15.40
CA ASP A 162 30.86 -3.56 -16.15
C ASP A 162 31.98 -2.65 -15.65
N GLY A 163 33.22 -3.14 -15.73
CA GLY A 163 34.41 -2.42 -15.32
C GLY A 163 34.81 -2.54 -13.83
N GLN A 164 34.10 -3.37 -13.08
CA GLN A 164 34.51 -3.67 -11.69
C GLN A 164 35.65 -4.69 -11.62
N LEU A 165 36.47 -4.56 -10.59
CA LEU A 165 37.53 -5.52 -10.30
C LEU A 165 36.95 -6.90 -9.97
N ALA A 166 37.57 -7.96 -10.49
CA ALA A 166 37.08 -9.34 -10.39
C ALA A 166 36.84 -9.85 -8.93
N HIS A 167 37.41 -9.19 -7.94
CA HIS A 167 37.32 -9.56 -6.52
C HIS A 167 36.26 -8.78 -5.72
N CYS A 168 35.49 -7.91 -6.38
CA CYS A 168 34.49 -7.05 -5.70
C CYS A 168 33.07 -7.64 -5.67
N ARG A 169 32.89 -8.93 -5.95
CA ARG A 169 31.56 -9.55 -5.83
C ARG A 169 31.26 -9.83 -4.36
N PRO A 170 30.22 -9.22 -3.80
CA PRO A 170 29.84 -9.49 -2.41
C PRO A 170 29.39 -10.93 -2.28
N THR A 171 29.89 -11.61 -1.25
CA THR A 171 29.35 -12.90 -0.78
C THR A 171 28.57 -12.62 0.49
N PHE A 172 27.35 -13.12 0.57
CA PHE A 172 26.48 -12.93 1.72
C PHE A 172 26.40 -14.22 2.52
N GLY A 173 26.53 -14.11 3.86
CA GLY A 173 26.21 -15.19 4.79
C GLY A 173 24.70 -15.35 4.95
N ALA A 174 24.32 -16.39 5.69
CA ALA A 174 22.93 -16.62 6.07
C ALA A 174 22.47 -15.66 7.18
N ASP A 175 23.38 -15.25 8.08
CA ASP A 175 23.07 -14.51 9.28
C ASP A 175 23.21 -12.99 9.07
N TRP A 176 22.21 -12.26 9.51
CA TRP A 176 22.06 -10.82 9.33
C TRP A 176 21.62 -10.15 10.63
N VAL A 177 21.95 -8.88 10.77
CA VAL A 177 21.35 -8.00 11.77
C VAL A 177 20.62 -6.88 11.02
N VAL A 178 19.32 -6.80 11.22
CA VAL A 178 18.46 -5.79 10.59
C VAL A 178 18.05 -4.77 11.65
N GLY A 179 18.37 -3.51 11.42
CA GLY A 179 17.85 -2.40 12.21
C GLY A 179 16.47 -2.00 11.69
N LEU A 180 15.48 -1.96 12.56
CA LEU A 180 14.15 -1.45 12.30
C LEU A 180 13.76 -0.50 13.43
N ASP A 181 13.55 0.76 13.09
CA ASP A 181 13.43 1.87 14.05
C ASP A 181 14.66 1.90 15.00
N ASP A 182 14.46 1.80 16.31
CA ASP A 182 15.55 1.79 17.31
C ASP A 182 15.99 0.38 17.74
N ASP A 183 15.37 -0.67 17.17
CA ASP A 183 15.64 -2.06 17.53
C ASP A 183 16.51 -2.78 16.50
N TYR A 184 17.26 -3.78 16.97
CA TYR A 184 18.09 -4.65 16.14
C TYR A 184 17.60 -6.10 16.23
N HIS A 185 17.35 -6.69 15.08
CA HIS A 185 16.81 -8.04 14.94
C HIS A 185 17.83 -8.96 14.27
N ALA A 186 18.11 -10.09 14.89
CA ALA A 186 18.90 -11.16 14.27
C ALA A 186 18.00 -11.95 13.31
N VAL A 187 18.46 -12.10 12.06
CA VAL A 187 17.72 -12.79 10.99
C VAL A 187 18.65 -13.81 10.35
N SER A 188 18.19 -15.05 10.23
CA SER A 188 18.92 -16.09 9.49
C SER A 188 18.06 -16.49 8.27
N LEU A 189 18.64 -16.38 7.06
CA LEU A 189 18.00 -16.79 5.83
C LEU A 189 18.54 -18.14 5.37
N ALA A 190 17.67 -19.13 5.26
CA ALA A 190 17.99 -20.40 4.65
C ALA A 190 17.41 -20.48 3.23
N SER A 191 18.18 -21.03 2.28
CA SER A 191 17.67 -21.31 0.93
C SER A 191 16.90 -22.63 0.95
N VAL A 192 15.65 -22.60 0.58
CA VAL A 192 14.79 -23.79 0.45
C VAL A 192 14.45 -23.99 -1.03
N GLY A 193 15.18 -24.87 -1.70
CA GLY A 193 15.05 -25.10 -3.14
C GLY A 193 15.33 -23.84 -3.95
N ASP A 194 14.41 -23.45 -4.84
CA ASP A 194 14.52 -22.22 -5.66
C ASP A 194 13.97 -20.97 -4.94
N GLY A 195 13.61 -21.08 -3.67
CA GLY A 195 13.09 -20.00 -2.80
C GLY A 195 13.92 -19.78 -1.55
N PHE A 196 13.49 -18.83 -0.73
CA PHE A 196 14.02 -18.57 0.62
C PHE A 196 12.90 -18.79 1.63
N ASP A 197 13.26 -19.36 2.77
CA ASP A 197 12.43 -19.44 3.97
C ASP A 197 12.74 -18.28 4.90
#